data_a4d7b02f87ececbfaa05ceacde2f116f
#
_entry.id   a4d7b02f87ececbfaa05ceacde2f116f
#
_cell.length_a   1.000
_cell.length_b   1.000
_cell.length_c   1.000
_cell.angle_alpha   90.00
_cell.angle_beta   90.00
_cell.angle_gamma   90.00
#
_symmetry.space_group_name_H-M   'P 1'
#
loop_
_entity.id
_entity.type
_entity.pdbx_description
1 polymer ?
#
loop_
_entity_poly.entity_id
_entity_poly.type
_entity_poly.pdbx_seq_one_letter_code
_entity_poly.pdbx_strand_id
1 'polypeptide(L)'
;MSTPSVGLKPDSGWLDNFAALDATNGPFADLRLKAWSEFSKKGFPNPREEEWRWTNVSSIAGLDFTDADQSAVDAVSAESVLALAPALAEGPRLTLVDGLFHAPSSNLADLPEGLKLRPLAAVLAEDPTSVSELLGLQAEGRLNRFASLNTALMRDGVVIEVADNAQIRTPVTIL
;
A
#
# COMPACT_ATOMS: atom_id res chain seq x y z
N MET A 1 -31.73 -4.79 -18.57
CA MET A 1 -31.18 -4.55 -17.22
C MET A 1 -30.18 -5.66 -16.95
N SER A 2 -28.88 -5.40 -17.06
CA SER A 2 -27.85 -6.39 -16.74
C SER A 2 -27.80 -6.56 -15.21
N THR A 3 -27.96 -7.77 -14.74
CA THR A 3 -27.73 -8.13 -13.34
C THR A 3 -26.28 -7.77 -12.99
N PRO A 4 -26.00 -7.02 -11.92
CA PRO A 4 -24.64 -6.71 -11.56
C PRO A 4 -23.88 -8.02 -11.33
N SER A 5 -22.75 -8.18 -12.00
CA SER A 5 -21.92 -9.36 -11.82
C SER A 5 -21.33 -9.32 -10.40
N VAL A 6 -21.67 -10.33 -9.61
CA VAL A 6 -21.10 -10.46 -8.26
C VAL A 6 -19.65 -10.88 -8.42
N GLY A 7 -18.72 -10.12 -7.84
CA GLY A 7 -17.29 -10.45 -7.82
C GLY A 7 -17.02 -11.77 -7.09
N LEU A 8 -15.81 -12.26 -7.24
CA LEU A 8 -15.34 -13.42 -6.47
C LEU A 8 -15.27 -13.05 -4.99
N LYS A 9 -15.89 -13.83 -4.12
CA LYS A 9 -15.79 -13.58 -2.68
C LYS A 9 -14.36 -13.84 -2.22
N PRO A 10 -13.83 -12.98 -1.33
CA PRO A 10 -12.55 -13.27 -0.67
C PRO A 10 -12.68 -14.54 0.15
N ASP A 11 -11.63 -15.33 0.23
CA ASP A 11 -11.52 -16.46 1.13
C ASP A 11 -11.52 -15.98 2.60
N SER A 12 -11.73 -16.91 3.53
CA SER A 12 -11.73 -16.62 4.98
C SER A 12 -10.40 -16.01 5.45
N GLY A 13 -9.27 -16.40 4.88
CA GLY A 13 -7.94 -15.87 5.19
C GLY A 13 -7.84 -14.34 5.03
N TRP A 14 -8.51 -13.76 4.05
CA TRP A 14 -8.56 -12.30 3.89
C TRP A 14 -9.29 -11.59 5.02
N LEU A 15 -10.33 -12.22 5.57
CA LEU A 15 -11.06 -11.71 6.73
C LEU A 15 -10.21 -11.79 7.98
N ASP A 16 -9.50 -12.91 8.15
CA ASP A 16 -8.61 -13.13 9.29
C ASP A 16 -7.45 -12.13 9.29
N ASN A 17 -6.86 -11.86 8.13
CA ASN A 17 -5.84 -10.82 7.96
C ASN A 17 -6.36 -9.43 8.32
N PHE A 18 -7.56 -9.07 7.89
CA PHE A 18 -8.16 -7.79 8.27
C PHE A 18 -8.41 -7.70 9.77
N ALA A 19 -8.86 -8.78 10.41
CA ALA A 19 -9.07 -8.83 11.86
C ALA A 19 -7.75 -8.75 12.65
N ALA A 20 -6.69 -9.39 12.12
CA ALA A 20 -5.36 -9.40 12.75
C ALA A 20 -4.68 -8.00 12.74
N LEU A 21 -5.03 -7.13 11.80
CA LEU A 21 -4.46 -5.77 11.70
C LEU A 21 -4.91 -4.81 12.80
N ASP A 22 -5.77 -5.24 13.72
CA ASP A 22 -6.42 -4.32 14.67
C ASP A 22 -7.04 -3.09 13.96
N ALA A 23 -7.65 -3.37 12.81
CA ALA A 23 -8.13 -2.35 11.88
C ALA A 23 -9.20 -1.43 12.48
N THR A 24 -9.72 -1.79 13.64
CA THR A 24 -10.73 -1.03 14.41
C THR A 24 -10.11 0.01 15.34
N ASN A 25 -8.79 0.00 15.51
CA ASN A 25 -8.06 0.93 16.37
C ASN A 25 -7.11 1.82 15.54
N GLY A 26 -6.82 2.98 16.07
CA GLY A 26 -5.89 3.92 15.46
C GLY A 26 -6.53 4.95 14.54
N PRO A 27 -5.71 5.85 13.98
CA PRO A 27 -6.18 7.08 13.32
C PRO A 27 -6.95 6.85 12.02
N PHE A 28 -6.89 5.66 11.43
CA PHE A 28 -7.57 5.31 10.17
C PHE A 28 -8.57 4.17 10.32
N ALA A 29 -9.02 3.87 11.54
CA ALA A 29 -9.99 2.81 11.78
C ALA A 29 -11.24 2.94 10.89
N ASP A 30 -11.86 4.11 10.88
CA ASP A 30 -13.06 4.36 10.06
C ASP A 30 -12.79 4.23 8.56
N LEU A 31 -11.64 4.71 8.09
CA LEU A 31 -11.22 4.61 6.70
C LEU A 31 -11.02 3.14 6.30
N ARG A 32 -10.33 2.36 7.12
CA ARG A 32 -10.10 0.93 6.90
C ARG A 32 -11.40 0.14 6.91
N LEU A 33 -12.26 0.38 7.90
CA LEU A 33 -13.57 -0.28 8.01
C LEU A 33 -14.46 0.04 6.80
N LYS A 34 -14.51 1.29 6.35
CA LYS A 34 -15.24 1.70 5.16
C LYS A 34 -14.68 0.99 3.91
N ALA A 35 -13.37 1.00 3.74
CA ALA A 35 -12.70 0.37 2.60
C ALA A 35 -12.93 -1.16 2.59
N TRP A 36 -12.84 -1.82 3.73
CA TRP A 36 -13.14 -3.24 3.87
C TRP A 36 -14.60 -3.55 3.55
N SER A 37 -15.54 -2.73 4.05
CA SER A 37 -16.97 -2.89 3.74
C SER A 37 -17.23 -2.80 2.24
N GLU A 38 -16.61 -1.84 1.54
CA GLU A 38 -16.75 -1.70 0.09
C GLU A 38 -16.14 -2.88 -0.67
N PHE A 39 -14.96 -3.34 -0.26
CA PHE A 39 -14.33 -4.54 -0.84
C PHE A 39 -15.17 -5.79 -0.61
N SER A 40 -15.63 -6.03 0.61
CA SER A 40 -16.41 -7.21 0.98
C SER A 40 -17.74 -7.30 0.21
N LYS A 41 -18.37 -6.17 -0.10
CA LYS A 41 -19.58 -6.12 -0.92
C LYS A 41 -19.33 -6.49 -2.38
N LYS A 42 -18.22 -6.02 -2.95
CA LYS A 42 -17.89 -6.18 -4.37
C LYS A 42 -17.08 -7.44 -4.65
N GLY A 43 -16.24 -7.88 -3.71
CA GLY A 43 -15.28 -8.97 -3.86
C GLY A 43 -14.20 -8.70 -4.90
N PHE A 44 -13.41 -9.70 -5.24
CA PHE A 44 -12.45 -9.59 -6.34
C PHE A 44 -13.15 -9.49 -7.70
N PRO A 45 -12.55 -8.77 -8.67
CA PRO A 45 -13.07 -8.73 -10.03
C PRO A 45 -13.13 -10.12 -10.66
N ASN A 46 -14.06 -10.30 -11.58
CA ASN A 46 -14.11 -11.53 -12.36
C ASN A 46 -14.08 -11.24 -13.88
N PRO A 47 -13.66 -12.21 -14.72
CA PRO A 47 -13.53 -12.01 -16.17
C PRO A 47 -14.85 -11.73 -16.91
N ARG A 48 -16.01 -11.83 -16.24
CA ARG A 48 -17.31 -11.46 -16.83
C ARG A 48 -17.57 -9.96 -16.79
N GLU A 49 -16.75 -9.23 -16.02
CA GLU A 49 -16.80 -7.78 -15.99
C GLU A 49 -15.97 -7.22 -17.15
N GLU A 50 -16.53 -6.28 -17.91
CA GLU A 50 -15.91 -5.76 -19.14
C GLU A 50 -14.49 -5.23 -18.91
N GLU A 51 -14.25 -4.52 -17.79
CA GLU A 51 -12.95 -3.96 -17.43
C GLU A 51 -11.90 -5.04 -17.11
N TRP A 52 -12.35 -6.25 -16.71
CA TRP A 52 -11.49 -7.35 -16.26
C TRP A 52 -11.48 -8.55 -17.21
N ARG A 53 -12.14 -8.42 -18.36
CA ARG A 53 -12.28 -9.52 -19.33
C ARG A 53 -10.98 -10.17 -19.73
N TRP A 54 -9.91 -9.40 -19.78
CA TRP A 54 -8.57 -9.85 -20.18
C TRP A 54 -7.62 -10.07 -19.00
N THR A 55 -8.05 -9.85 -17.77
CA THR A 55 -7.22 -9.95 -16.57
C THR A 55 -7.92 -10.83 -15.54
N ASN A 56 -7.51 -12.10 -15.50
CA ASN A 56 -8.06 -13.03 -14.53
C ASN A 56 -7.29 -12.98 -13.21
N VAL A 57 -7.95 -12.57 -12.15
CA VAL A 57 -7.39 -12.46 -10.78
C VAL A 57 -7.93 -13.53 -9.83
N SER A 58 -8.59 -14.56 -10.34
CA SER A 58 -9.18 -15.61 -9.49
C SER A 58 -8.14 -16.37 -8.67
N SER A 59 -6.91 -16.49 -9.18
CA SER A 59 -5.80 -17.09 -8.43
C SER A 59 -5.45 -16.31 -7.17
N ILE A 60 -5.55 -14.97 -7.21
CA ILE A 60 -5.28 -14.11 -6.04
C ILE A 60 -6.36 -14.32 -4.97
N ALA A 61 -7.62 -14.43 -5.39
CA ALA A 61 -8.75 -14.57 -4.47
C ALA A 61 -8.67 -15.87 -3.63
N GLY A 62 -8.04 -16.91 -4.15
CA GLY A 62 -7.90 -18.22 -3.49
C GLY A 62 -6.53 -18.46 -2.84
N LEU A 63 -5.65 -17.45 -2.77
CA LEU A 63 -4.38 -17.58 -2.09
C LEU A 63 -4.51 -17.19 -0.61
N ASP A 64 -3.88 -17.99 0.24
CA ASP A 64 -3.67 -17.62 1.64
C ASP A 64 -2.46 -16.68 1.72
N PHE A 65 -2.72 -15.42 2.00
CA PHE A 65 -1.69 -14.45 2.32
C PHE A 65 -1.56 -14.33 3.84
N THR A 66 -0.34 -14.29 4.31
CA THR A 66 -0.04 -13.96 5.71
C THR A 66 0.43 -12.52 5.81
N ASP A 67 0.21 -11.92 6.97
CA ASP A 67 0.75 -10.60 7.28
C ASP A 67 2.27 -10.59 7.15
N ALA A 68 2.80 -9.53 6.57
CA ALA A 68 4.23 -9.28 6.57
C ALA A 68 4.73 -9.02 8.01
N ASP A 69 5.81 -9.68 8.39
CA ASP A 69 6.47 -9.50 9.68
C ASP A 69 7.69 -8.60 9.52
N GLN A 70 7.75 -7.50 10.29
CA GLN A 70 8.87 -6.56 10.24
C GLN A 70 10.22 -7.26 10.50
N SER A 71 10.27 -8.24 11.41
CA SER A 71 11.52 -8.97 11.69
C SER A 71 11.97 -9.80 10.49
N ALA A 72 11.06 -10.37 9.73
CA ALA A 72 11.36 -11.08 8.50
C ALA A 72 11.82 -10.12 7.39
N VAL A 73 11.19 -8.95 7.29
CA VAL A 73 11.59 -7.88 6.37
C VAL A 73 12.99 -7.39 6.67
N ASP A 74 13.31 -7.11 7.94
CA ASP A 74 14.62 -6.63 8.39
C ASP A 74 15.74 -7.67 8.19
N ALA A 75 15.40 -8.96 8.13
CA ALA A 75 16.34 -10.04 7.85
C ALA A 75 16.71 -10.15 6.36
N VAL A 76 15.99 -9.51 5.47
CA VAL A 76 16.31 -9.48 4.03
C VAL A 76 17.57 -8.64 3.82
N SER A 77 18.56 -9.16 3.08
CA SER A 77 19.78 -8.40 2.84
C SER A 77 19.55 -7.26 1.84
N ALA A 78 20.13 -6.10 2.11
CA ALA A 78 20.09 -4.97 1.19
C ALA A 78 20.64 -5.34 -0.20
N GLU A 79 21.68 -6.15 -0.26
CA GLU A 79 22.27 -6.64 -1.51
C GLU A 79 21.25 -7.42 -2.36
N SER A 80 20.51 -8.33 -1.74
CA SER A 80 19.47 -9.11 -2.43
C SER A 80 18.38 -8.22 -3.01
N VAL A 81 17.94 -7.21 -2.26
CA VAL A 81 16.92 -6.26 -2.71
C VAL A 81 17.43 -5.41 -3.86
N LEU A 82 18.63 -4.84 -3.73
CA LEU A 82 19.23 -3.96 -4.76
C LEU A 82 19.61 -4.71 -6.04
N ALA A 83 19.90 -6.01 -5.92
CA ALA A 83 20.15 -6.85 -7.09
C ALA A 83 18.92 -7.02 -8.01
N LEU A 84 17.71 -6.82 -7.50
CA LEU A 84 16.48 -6.84 -8.30
C LEU A 84 16.36 -5.61 -9.22
N ALA A 85 16.96 -4.49 -8.82
CA ALA A 85 16.90 -3.24 -9.59
C ALA A 85 18.24 -2.47 -9.53
N PRO A 86 19.32 -3.03 -10.07
CA PRO A 86 20.67 -2.45 -9.92
C PRO A 86 20.79 -1.04 -10.51
N ALA A 87 20.03 -0.72 -11.55
CA ALA A 87 19.98 0.63 -12.13
C ALA A 87 19.35 1.68 -11.21
N LEU A 88 18.67 1.26 -10.14
CA LEU A 88 18.01 2.12 -9.16
C LEU A 88 18.75 2.15 -7.82
N ALA A 89 19.95 1.57 -7.76
CA ALA A 89 20.73 1.46 -6.52
C ALA A 89 21.31 2.81 -6.07
N GLU A 90 21.46 3.76 -6.99
CA GLU A 90 22.01 5.09 -6.70
C GLU A 90 20.92 6.12 -6.41
N GLY A 91 21.27 7.16 -5.63
CA GLY A 91 20.41 8.30 -5.32
C GLY A 91 19.40 8.06 -4.19
N PRO A 92 18.53 9.06 -3.96
CA PRO A 92 17.47 9.01 -2.96
C PRO A 92 16.50 7.86 -3.21
N ARG A 93 16.30 7.02 -2.20
CA ARG A 93 15.46 5.83 -2.35
C ARG A 93 14.78 5.45 -1.04
N LEU A 94 13.48 5.14 -1.13
CA LEU A 94 12.75 4.46 -0.08
C LEU A 94 12.33 3.08 -0.61
N THR A 95 12.66 2.06 0.13
CA THR A 95 12.38 0.67 -0.23
C THR A 95 11.34 0.08 0.71
N LEU A 96 10.38 -0.64 0.12
CA LEU A 96 9.42 -1.46 0.83
C LEU A 96 9.65 -2.93 0.45
N VAL A 97 9.67 -3.81 1.44
CA VAL A 97 9.68 -5.26 1.25
C VAL A 97 8.38 -5.79 1.85
N ASP A 98 7.61 -6.52 1.07
CA ASP A 98 6.26 -6.98 1.43
C ASP A 98 5.36 -5.85 1.97
N GLY A 99 5.54 -4.65 1.44
CA GLY A 99 4.77 -3.47 1.83
C GLY A 99 5.20 -2.78 3.13
N LEU A 100 6.27 -3.21 3.77
CA LEU A 100 6.85 -2.61 4.97
C LEU A 100 8.19 -1.94 4.67
N PHE A 101 8.48 -0.85 5.38
CA PHE A 101 9.73 -0.12 5.20
C PHE A 101 10.96 -0.97 5.48
N HIS A 102 11.89 -1.01 4.54
CA HIS A 102 13.16 -1.71 4.65
C HIS A 102 14.33 -0.72 4.71
N ALA A 103 14.76 -0.38 5.90
CA ALA A 103 15.82 0.59 6.15
C ALA A 103 17.16 0.22 5.49
N PRO A 104 17.65 -1.06 5.54
CA PRO A 104 18.95 -1.40 5.01
C PRO A 104 19.12 -1.15 3.51
N SER A 105 18.07 -1.25 2.69
CA SER A 105 18.13 -0.98 1.26
C SER A 105 17.61 0.41 0.86
N SER A 106 17.20 1.23 1.83
CA SER A 106 16.80 2.62 1.59
C SER A 106 18.00 3.57 1.68
N ASN A 107 17.91 4.70 0.96
CA ASN A 107 18.87 5.81 1.05
C ASN A 107 18.09 7.13 1.23
N LEU A 108 17.99 7.57 2.47
CA LEU A 108 17.27 8.78 2.86
C LEU A 108 18.20 9.88 3.39
N ALA A 109 19.53 9.67 3.32
CA ALA A 109 20.50 10.60 3.90
C ALA A 109 20.72 11.85 3.02
N ASP A 110 20.72 11.66 1.70
CA ASP A 110 21.09 12.72 0.74
C ASP A 110 19.88 13.19 -0.07
N LEU A 111 18.80 13.55 0.63
CA LEU A 111 17.62 14.08 -0.03
C LEU A 111 17.88 15.48 -0.58
N PRO A 112 17.41 15.80 -1.81
CA PRO A 112 17.44 17.16 -2.34
C PRO A 112 16.78 18.16 -1.40
N GLU A 113 17.29 19.39 -1.40
CA GLU A 113 16.67 20.48 -0.64
C GLU A 113 15.20 20.66 -1.03
N GLY A 114 14.34 20.79 -0.01
CA GLY A 114 12.90 20.92 -0.19
C GLY A 114 12.16 19.61 -0.43
N LEU A 115 12.84 18.45 -0.41
CA LEU A 115 12.22 17.13 -0.47
C LEU A 115 12.27 16.45 0.88
N LYS A 116 11.14 15.91 1.32
CA LYS A 116 11.08 14.92 2.39
C LYS A 116 10.52 13.62 1.83
N LEU A 117 11.15 12.52 2.18
CA LEU A 117 10.77 11.17 1.78
C LEU A 117 10.77 10.31 3.04
N ARG A 118 9.59 9.80 3.42
CA ARG A 118 9.42 9.14 4.72
C ARG A 118 8.50 7.92 4.61
N PRO A 119 8.74 6.86 5.40
CA PRO A 119 7.76 5.79 5.57
C PRO A 119 6.47 6.34 6.18
N LEU A 120 5.32 5.89 5.68
CA LEU A 120 4.01 6.32 6.19
C LEU A 120 3.86 5.96 7.67
N ALA A 121 4.27 4.76 8.08
CA ALA A 121 4.21 4.32 9.47
C ALA A 121 4.97 5.26 10.42
N ALA A 122 6.14 5.77 10.01
CA ALA A 122 6.89 6.74 10.80
C ALA A 122 6.18 8.09 10.92
N VAL A 123 5.59 8.57 9.82
CA VAL A 123 4.81 9.82 9.83
C VAL A 123 3.59 9.70 10.76
N LEU A 124 2.89 8.58 10.69
CA LEU A 124 1.72 8.32 11.53
C LEU A 124 2.05 8.17 13.01
N ALA A 125 3.24 7.65 13.34
CA ALA A 125 3.69 7.54 14.72
C ALA A 125 3.98 8.92 15.34
N GLU A 126 4.42 9.90 14.53
CA GLU A 126 4.71 11.27 14.97
C GLU A 126 3.45 12.16 15.00
N ASP A 127 2.70 12.16 13.91
CA ASP A 127 1.45 12.93 13.77
C ASP A 127 0.42 12.16 12.94
N PRO A 128 -0.50 11.44 13.60
CA PRO A 128 -1.55 10.69 12.93
C PRO A 128 -2.47 11.53 12.03
N THR A 129 -2.52 12.85 12.23
CA THR A 129 -3.44 13.73 11.49
C THR A 129 -2.84 14.30 10.22
N SER A 130 -1.51 14.34 10.13
CA SER A 130 -0.77 15.02 9.05
C SER A 130 -1.09 14.55 7.63
N VAL A 131 -1.50 13.28 7.46
CA VAL A 131 -1.84 12.68 6.16
C VAL A 131 -3.31 12.28 6.04
N SER A 132 -4.13 12.56 7.06
CA SER A 132 -5.53 12.13 7.11
C SER A 132 -6.37 12.66 5.94
N GLU A 133 -6.17 13.92 5.57
CA GLU A 133 -6.85 14.54 4.43
C GLU A 133 -6.46 13.88 3.11
N LEU A 134 -5.17 13.60 2.90
CA LEU A 134 -4.65 12.98 1.68
C LEU A 134 -5.16 11.55 1.51
N LEU A 135 -5.18 10.77 2.57
CA LEU A 135 -5.71 9.41 2.56
C LEU A 135 -7.24 9.39 2.44
N GLY A 136 -7.93 10.38 3.01
CA GLY A 136 -9.37 10.55 2.91
C GLY A 136 -9.87 10.85 1.50
N LEU A 137 -9.12 11.63 0.72
CA LEU A 137 -9.48 12.02 -0.65
C LEU A 137 -9.66 10.80 -1.59
N GLN A 138 -8.91 9.73 -1.37
CA GLN A 138 -9.00 8.51 -2.16
C GLN A 138 -10.23 7.65 -1.81
N ALA A 139 -10.81 7.85 -0.63
CA ALA A 139 -11.96 7.06 -0.15
C ALA A 139 -13.31 7.52 -0.72
N GLU A 140 -13.37 8.68 -1.37
CA GLU A 140 -14.63 9.22 -1.92
C GLU A 140 -14.90 8.74 -3.35
N GLY A 141 -15.51 7.56 -3.46
CA GLY A 141 -16.38 7.25 -4.60
C GLY A 141 -15.76 6.62 -5.85
N ARG A 142 -14.44 6.46 -5.98
CA ARG A 142 -13.80 5.87 -7.17
C ARG A 142 -12.78 4.76 -6.89
N LEU A 143 -12.75 4.23 -5.68
CA LEU A 143 -11.83 3.13 -5.39
C LEU A 143 -12.24 1.91 -6.21
N ASN A 144 -11.35 1.45 -7.09
CA ASN A 144 -11.47 0.10 -7.62
C ASN A 144 -11.32 -0.90 -6.46
N ARG A 145 -11.69 -2.15 -6.68
CA ARG A 145 -11.71 -3.17 -5.61
C ARG A 145 -10.35 -3.38 -4.96
N PHE A 146 -9.27 -3.35 -5.75
CA PHE A 146 -7.91 -3.48 -5.21
C PHE A 146 -7.49 -2.25 -4.40
N ALA A 147 -7.89 -1.05 -4.80
CA ALA A 147 -7.63 0.13 -3.99
C ALA A 147 -8.38 0.09 -2.65
N SER A 148 -9.63 -0.42 -2.64
CA SER A 148 -10.36 -0.66 -1.39
C SER A 148 -9.66 -1.70 -0.52
N LEU A 149 -9.20 -2.82 -1.09
CA LEU A 149 -8.44 -3.84 -0.38
C LEU A 149 -7.14 -3.28 0.18
N ASN A 150 -6.36 -2.56 -0.64
CA ASN A 150 -5.12 -1.92 -0.22
C ASN A 150 -5.35 -0.94 0.95
N THR A 151 -6.38 -0.10 0.86
CA THR A 151 -6.70 0.84 1.95
C THR A 151 -7.10 0.11 3.23
N ALA A 152 -7.87 -0.97 3.11
CA ALA A 152 -8.30 -1.76 4.27
C ALA A 152 -7.12 -2.44 4.98
N LEU A 153 -6.16 -2.97 4.21
CA LEU A 153 -5.01 -3.75 4.71
C LEU A 153 -3.72 -2.91 4.82
N MET A 154 -3.77 -1.61 4.60
CA MET A 154 -2.60 -0.74 4.61
C MET A 154 -1.92 -0.74 5.99
N ARG A 155 -0.61 -1.03 6.00
CA ARG A 155 0.23 -1.00 7.20
C ARG A 155 1.30 0.09 7.10
N ASP A 156 1.87 0.25 5.92
CA ASP A 156 2.90 1.24 5.63
C ASP A 156 2.72 1.78 4.20
N GLY A 157 3.59 2.65 3.78
CA GLY A 157 3.59 3.30 2.49
C GLY A 157 4.66 4.38 2.41
N VAL A 158 4.50 5.29 1.47
CA VAL A 158 5.47 6.36 1.24
C VAL A 158 4.79 7.72 1.33
N VAL A 159 5.36 8.61 2.12
CA VAL A 159 4.99 10.03 2.16
C VAL A 159 6.08 10.84 1.48
N ILE A 160 5.70 11.58 0.46
CA ILE A 160 6.57 12.48 -0.29
C ILE A 160 6.04 13.89 -0.11
N GLU A 161 6.84 14.75 0.50
CA GLU A 161 6.53 16.17 0.64
C GLU A 161 7.54 16.98 -0.16
N VAL A 162 7.05 17.87 -1.00
CA VAL A 162 7.88 18.78 -1.79
C VAL A 162 7.52 20.20 -1.38
N ALA A 163 8.52 20.96 -0.92
CA ALA A 163 8.32 22.34 -0.52
C ALA A 163 7.93 23.23 -1.71
N ASP A 164 7.18 24.29 -1.46
CA ASP A 164 6.80 25.25 -2.48
C ASP A 164 8.03 25.80 -3.20
N ASN A 165 7.96 25.84 -4.52
CA ASN A 165 9.04 26.30 -5.42
C ASN A 165 10.33 25.45 -5.38
N ALA A 166 10.37 24.30 -4.71
CA ALA A 166 11.52 23.41 -4.77
C ALA A 166 11.70 22.84 -6.18
N GLN A 167 12.96 22.69 -6.59
CA GLN A 167 13.34 22.10 -7.86
C GLN A 167 14.09 20.81 -7.64
N ILE A 168 13.37 19.70 -7.66
CA ILE A 168 13.94 18.36 -7.48
C ILE A 168 14.47 17.87 -8.84
N ARG A 169 15.78 17.87 -9.02
CA ARG A 169 16.44 17.47 -10.28
C ARG A 169 16.95 16.04 -10.27
N THR A 170 17.11 15.46 -9.10
CA THR A 170 17.53 14.07 -8.93
C THR A 170 16.31 13.17 -8.87
N PRO A 171 16.27 12.09 -9.67
CA PRO A 171 15.19 11.10 -9.57
C PRO A 171 15.10 10.52 -8.15
N VAL A 172 13.90 10.34 -7.67
CA VAL A 172 13.60 9.67 -6.40
C VAL A 172 13.03 8.29 -6.71
N THR A 173 13.61 7.28 -6.13
CA THR A 173 13.21 5.89 -6.36
C THR A 173 12.33 5.39 -5.22
N ILE A 174 11.20 4.79 -5.56
CA ILE A 174 10.42 3.93 -4.67
C ILE A 174 10.57 2.51 -5.19
N LEU A 175 11.12 1.63 -4.39
CA LEU A 175 11.42 0.24 -4.73
C LEU A 175 10.60 -0.69 -3.86
#